data_226a786895f8c1a5ce84aab23c306944
#
_entry.id   226a786895f8c1a5ce84aab23c306944
#
_cell.length_a   1.000
_cell.length_b   1.000
_cell.length_c   1.000
_cell.angle_alpha   90.00
_cell.angle_beta   90.00
_cell.angle_gamma   90.00
#
_symmetry.space_group_name_H-M   'P 1'
#
loop_
_entity.id
_entity.type
_entity.pdbx_description
1 polymer ?
#
loop_
_entity_poly.entity_id
_entity_poly.type
_entity_poly.pdbx_seq_one_letter_code
_entity_poly.pdbx_strand_id
1 'polypeptide(L)'
;METAAPFVDATAESGIDFVHVNGATPRRYLVETMGSGVAIFDYDGDGLPDVYFVNGAAVGASAPSPGRLFRNLGGPGGRPVRFADVTERSGLARGLLGMGAAVGDVDNDGDLDLFVSGVGKDLFFRNRGNGSFEEADVGLNDPGFGASAAFVDVDRDGFLDLFAGRYVTWSPEDDVRCAPDGEHPSYCTPEVYDGESNRLYRNLGGSRFADVTREAGLWAPDGKTLGVVPLDADGDGWPDLAVANDTTRNFLFLNRSDGRSGPAFEEAGVERGFAFGPSGSPRGSMGIDVADLTGDGLDDVVVGNFSQEMSAVFRASERGQFLDDAPRLGLGLPSLMTLAFGVLAVDFDGDGDDDVALLNGHIEPEIEALQPLQTYAQLPALFRNLGGGRGLEPVAAAGVLAEPLVGRGLAAGDLDGDGDLDLVATQNGRRALVSRNQSPPHAWLGVRPIGRRSNRTGYGLEIAVVLPGRTLHRSLVSGRSYLSASEPLLTVGLGSADAVERLDVTWPSGVRQRIVRPPIGRRLVLFE
;
A
#
# COMPACT_ATOMS: atom_id res chain seq x y z
N MET A 1 6.05 32.09 3.55
CA MET A 1 5.57 31.55 2.26
C MET A 1 5.43 30.06 2.53
N GLU A 2 4.22 29.52 2.48
CA GLU A 2 4.03 28.07 2.52
C GLU A 2 4.79 27.48 1.34
N THR A 3 5.75 26.62 1.60
CA THR A 3 6.43 25.85 0.55
C THR A 3 5.46 24.82 0.04
N ALA A 4 5.09 24.88 -1.24
CA ALA A 4 4.29 23.83 -1.87
C ALA A 4 5.09 22.54 -1.91
N ALA A 5 4.38 21.40 -1.92
CA ALA A 5 5.01 20.10 -2.12
C ALA A 5 5.74 20.05 -3.49
N PRO A 6 6.84 19.30 -3.59
CA PRO A 6 7.74 19.38 -4.76
C PRO A 6 7.23 18.62 -6.01
N PHE A 7 5.95 18.30 -6.11
CA PHE A 7 5.40 17.45 -7.17
C PHE A 7 4.99 18.24 -8.43
N VAL A 8 5.27 17.67 -9.60
CA VAL A 8 4.81 18.17 -10.90
C VAL A 8 4.03 17.09 -11.65
N ASP A 9 3.06 17.51 -12.48
CA ASP A 9 2.31 16.57 -13.33
C ASP A 9 3.19 16.06 -14.47
N ALA A 10 3.55 14.78 -14.40
CA ALA A 10 4.29 14.06 -15.43
C ALA A 10 3.39 13.13 -16.26
N THR A 11 2.08 13.10 -16.04
CA THR A 11 1.16 12.13 -16.65
C THR A 11 1.21 12.16 -18.18
N ALA A 12 1.12 13.33 -18.78
CA ALA A 12 1.10 13.45 -20.25
C ALA A 12 2.45 13.09 -20.88
N GLU A 13 3.56 13.48 -20.25
CA GLU A 13 4.91 13.22 -20.76
C GLU A 13 5.36 11.78 -20.54
N SER A 14 4.83 11.12 -19.51
CA SER A 14 5.15 9.72 -19.19
C SER A 14 4.67 8.73 -20.27
N GLY A 15 3.64 9.08 -21.06
CA GLY A 15 3.02 8.19 -22.01
C GLY A 15 2.06 7.16 -21.40
N ILE A 16 1.80 7.22 -20.08
CA ILE A 16 0.80 6.39 -19.40
C ILE A 16 -0.58 6.94 -19.73
N ASP A 17 -1.37 6.16 -20.46
CA ASP A 17 -2.73 6.49 -20.89
C ASP A 17 -3.80 5.58 -20.26
N PHE A 18 -3.49 4.95 -19.14
CA PHE A 18 -4.41 4.07 -18.41
C PHE A 18 -5.63 4.84 -17.92
N VAL A 19 -6.81 4.29 -18.20
CA VAL A 19 -8.09 4.74 -17.66
C VAL A 19 -8.77 3.57 -16.98
N HIS A 20 -9.09 3.73 -15.70
CA HIS A 20 -9.81 2.72 -14.95
C HIS A 20 -11.23 2.54 -15.46
N VAL A 21 -11.66 1.29 -15.65
CA VAL A 21 -13.02 0.91 -15.99
C VAL A 21 -13.70 0.41 -14.72
N ASN A 22 -14.51 1.25 -14.09
CA ASN A 22 -15.23 0.86 -12.87
C ASN A 22 -16.55 0.12 -13.13
N GLY A 23 -16.98 0.05 -14.40
CA GLY A 23 -18.19 -0.65 -14.79
C GLY A 23 -19.50 -0.03 -14.31
N ALA A 24 -19.51 1.26 -13.96
CA ALA A 24 -20.67 1.94 -13.38
C ALA A 24 -21.97 1.74 -14.17
N THR A 25 -23.04 1.38 -13.45
CA THR A 25 -24.37 1.10 -13.99
C THR A 25 -25.44 1.87 -13.22
N PRO A 26 -26.67 2.00 -13.77
CA PRO A 26 -27.81 2.53 -12.99
C PRO A 26 -28.18 1.68 -11.76
N ARG A 27 -27.67 0.45 -11.67
CA ARG A 27 -27.85 -0.45 -10.52
C ARG A 27 -27.09 0.02 -9.29
N ARG A 28 -25.91 0.67 -9.48
CA ARG A 28 -25.01 1.16 -8.42
C ARG A 28 -24.52 0.02 -7.52
N TYR A 29 -23.88 -0.99 -8.12
CA TYR A 29 -23.23 -2.07 -7.38
C TYR A 29 -22.09 -1.55 -6.51
N LEU A 30 -21.95 -2.05 -5.29
CA LEU A 30 -20.88 -1.67 -4.37
C LEU A 30 -19.49 -1.71 -5.05
N VAL A 31 -19.21 -2.76 -5.82
CA VAL A 31 -17.92 -2.97 -6.48
C VAL A 31 -17.54 -1.83 -7.45
N GLU A 32 -18.52 -1.10 -8.01
CA GLU A 32 -18.29 0.03 -8.93
C GLU A 32 -17.58 1.22 -8.24
N THR A 33 -17.62 1.28 -6.91
CA THR A 33 -16.99 2.34 -6.12
C THR A 33 -15.57 2.00 -5.66
N MET A 34 -15.20 0.72 -5.74
CA MET A 34 -13.95 0.16 -5.24
C MET A 34 -12.89 0.09 -6.37
N GLY A 35 -11.87 -0.75 -6.26
CA GLY A 35 -10.81 -0.77 -7.26
C GLY A 35 -10.09 0.59 -7.25
N SER A 36 -9.18 0.87 -7.92
CA SER A 36 -8.23 0.42 -8.87
C SER A 36 -6.84 0.43 -8.20
N GLY A 37 -6.24 -0.71 -8.00
CA GLY A 37 -4.89 -0.80 -7.44
C GLY A 37 -3.81 -0.44 -8.45
N VAL A 38 -2.60 -0.15 -7.94
CA VAL A 38 -1.40 0.09 -8.73
C VAL A 38 -0.20 -0.58 -8.07
N ALA A 39 0.71 -1.15 -8.87
CA ALA A 39 1.97 -1.69 -8.38
C ALA A 39 3.15 -1.09 -9.14
N ILE A 40 4.21 -0.73 -8.41
CA ILE A 40 5.47 -0.23 -8.95
C ILE A 40 6.56 -1.26 -8.65
N PHE A 41 7.19 -1.83 -9.67
CA PHE A 41 8.24 -2.84 -9.52
C PHE A 41 9.02 -3.04 -10.83
N ASP A 42 10.27 -3.46 -10.71
CA ASP A 42 11.14 -3.82 -11.84
C ASP A 42 10.78 -5.24 -12.29
N TYR A 43 9.93 -5.36 -13.36
CA TYR A 43 9.42 -6.66 -13.80
C TYR A 43 10.38 -7.43 -14.71
N ASP A 44 11.28 -6.74 -15.42
CA ASP A 44 12.20 -7.37 -16.38
C ASP A 44 13.67 -7.36 -15.95
N GLY A 45 13.96 -6.90 -14.72
CA GLY A 45 15.27 -6.94 -14.10
C GLY A 45 16.27 -5.91 -14.67
N ASP A 46 15.76 -4.86 -15.37
CA ASP A 46 16.62 -3.86 -15.98
C ASP A 46 17.06 -2.73 -15.01
N GLY A 47 16.53 -2.75 -13.79
CA GLY A 47 16.85 -1.82 -12.70
C GLY A 47 16.00 -0.55 -12.69
N LEU A 48 15.01 -0.45 -13.57
CA LEU A 48 14.06 0.66 -13.64
C LEU A 48 12.68 0.19 -13.12
N PRO A 49 12.01 0.94 -12.26
CA PRO A 49 10.68 0.56 -11.79
C PRO A 49 9.61 0.77 -12.86
N ASP A 50 8.84 -0.27 -13.12
CA ASP A 50 7.71 -0.31 -14.04
C ASP A 50 6.40 -0.11 -13.30
N VAL A 51 5.28 0.10 -14.01
CA VAL A 51 3.98 0.36 -13.39
C VAL A 51 2.91 -0.58 -13.94
N TYR A 52 2.27 -1.33 -13.05
CA TYR A 52 1.10 -2.14 -13.35
C TYR A 52 -0.16 -1.55 -12.75
N PHE A 53 -1.20 -1.38 -13.54
CA PHE A 53 -2.52 -0.91 -13.11
C PHE A 53 -3.53 -2.04 -13.14
N VAL A 54 -4.24 -2.22 -12.04
CA VAL A 54 -5.39 -3.14 -11.98
C VAL A 54 -6.60 -2.48 -12.62
N ASN A 55 -7.33 -3.21 -13.44
CA ASN A 55 -8.55 -2.70 -14.07
C ASN A 55 -9.78 -3.43 -13.56
N GLY A 56 -10.89 -2.72 -13.51
CA GLY A 56 -12.18 -3.29 -13.20
C GLY A 56 -13.00 -3.62 -14.46
N ALA A 57 -14.25 -3.92 -14.25
CA ALA A 57 -15.19 -4.24 -15.32
C ALA A 57 -16.64 -3.98 -14.89
N ALA A 58 -17.56 -3.93 -15.84
CA ALA A 58 -18.98 -4.03 -15.52
C ALA A 58 -19.33 -5.42 -14.98
N VAL A 59 -20.19 -5.49 -13.98
CA VAL A 59 -20.69 -6.75 -13.43
C VAL A 59 -21.33 -7.58 -14.53
N GLY A 60 -20.91 -8.84 -14.66
CA GLY A 60 -21.38 -9.76 -15.69
C GLY A 60 -20.77 -9.53 -17.10
N ALA A 61 -19.73 -8.71 -17.23
CA ALA A 61 -19.03 -8.51 -18.49
C ALA A 61 -18.44 -9.83 -19.01
N SER A 62 -18.72 -10.17 -20.27
CA SER A 62 -18.19 -11.39 -20.90
C SER A 62 -16.71 -11.28 -21.27
N ALA A 63 -16.19 -10.06 -21.39
CA ALA A 63 -14.79 -9.77 -21.68
C ALA A 63 -14.34 -8.56 -20.84
N PRO A 64 -13.96 -8.77 -19.56
CA PRO A 64 -13.45 -7.71 -18.72
C PRO A 64 -12.19 -7.06 -19.31
N SER A 65 -12.03 -5.76 -19.10
CA SER A 65 -10.81 -5.05 -19.49
C SER A 65 -9.62 -5.57 -18.69
N PRO A 66 -8.47 -5.88 -19.33
CA PRO A 66 -7.28 -6.30 -18.57
C PRO A 66 -6.68 -5.15 -17.75
N GLY A 67 -5.94 -5.49 -16.71
CA GLY A 67 -4.94 -4.61 -16.14
C GLY A 67 -3.87 -4.27 -17.18
N ARG A 68 -3.07 -3.23 -16.95
CA ARG A 68 -2.06 -2.79 -17.93
C ARG A 68 -0.69 -2.62 -17.29
N LEU A 69 0.33 -3.20 -17.93
CA LEU A 69 1.73 -3.04 -17.55
C LEU A 69 2.42 -2.03 -18.48
N PHE A 70 3.03 -1.03 -17.87
CA PHE A 70 3.80 0.00 -18.54
C PHE A 70 5.27 -0.14 -18.16
N ARG A 71 6.09 -0.49 -19.16
CA ARG A 71 7.55 -0.60 -18.99
C ARG A 71 8.20 0.78 -18.97
N ASN A 72 9.03 1.03 -17.98
CA ASN A 72 9.88 2.20 -17.91
C ASN A 72 10.98 2.14 -18.98
N LEU A 73 11.09 3.17 -19.79
CA LEU A 73 12.10 3.24 -20.85
C LEU A 73 13.35 4.02 -20.42
N GLY A 74 13.35 4.47 -19.16
CA GLY A 74 14.38 5.34 -18.63
C GLY A 74 14.38 6.74 -19.26
N GLY A 75 15.19 7.58 -18.71
CA GLY A 75 15.47 8.92 -19.25
C GLY A 75 16.93 9.27 -18.99
N PRO A 76 17.81 9.35 -20.01
CA PRO A 76 19.20 9.70 -19.75
C PRO A 76 19.35 11.12 -19.20
N GLY A 77 19.93 11.24 -17.99
CA GLY A 77 20.37 12.51 -17.42
C GLY A 77 19.26 13.49 -17.00
N GLY A 78 18.25 13.03 -16.27
CA GLY A 78 17.19 13.89 -15.74
C GLY A 78 16.14 14.30 -16.77
N ARG A 79 15.97 13.51 -17.84
CA ARG A 79 14.85 13.66 -18.79
C ARG A 79 13.58 13.04 -18.22
N PRO A 80 12.38 13.53 -18.65
CA PRO A 80 11.12 12.94 -18.19
C PRO A 80 11.09 11.43 -18.43
N VAL A 81 10.68 10.69 -17.42
CA VAL A 81 10.47 9.25 -17.47
C VAL A 81 9.39 8.94 -18.50
N ARG A 82 9.66 7.98 -19.37
CA ARG A 82 8.71 7.53 -20.38
C ARG A 82 8.43 6.05 -20.22
N PHE A 83 7.19 5.70 -20.44
CA PHE A 83 6.71 4.33 -20.37
C PHE A 83 6.14 3.87 -21.70
N ALA A 84 6.20 2.57 -21.92
CA ALA A 84 5.54 1.90 -23.06
C ALA A 84 4.61 0.81 -22.53
N ASP A 85 3.38 0.75 -23.07
CA ASP A 85 2.49 -0.37 -22.79
C ASP A 85 3.06 -1.67 -23.34
N VAL A 86 3.23 -2.63 -22.44
CA VAL A 86 3.79 -3.95 -22.74
C VAL A 86 2.84 -5.09 -22.37
N THR A 87 1.59 -4.77 -22.02
CA THR A 87 0.59 -5.69 -21.46
C THR A 87 0.44 -6.98 -22.26
N GLU A 88 0.25 -6.87 -23.57
CA GLU A 88 0.06 -8.04 -24.43
C GLU A 88 1.31 -8.93 -24.49
N ARG A 89 2.48 -8.33 -24.71
CA ARG A 89 3.74 -9.07 -24.84
C ARG A 89 4.23 -9.66 -23.52
N SER A 90 3.85 -9.04 -22.38
CA SER A 90 4.20 -9.55 -21.05
C SER A 90 3.32 -10.70 -20.56
N GLY A 91 2.21 -11.02 -21.27
CA GLY A 91 1.29 -12.08 -20.87
C GLY A 91 0.28 -11.69 -19.79
N LEU A 92 0.22 -10.40 -19.42
CA LEU A 92 -0.69 -9.89 -18.37
C LEU A 92 -2.06 -9.44 -18.91
N ALA A 93 -2.35 -9.62 -20.19
CA ALA A 93 -3.63 -9.26 -20.79
C ALA A 93 -4.77 -10.19 -20.34
N ARG A 94 -5.06 -10.18 -19.04
CA ARG A 94 -6.15 -10.93 -18.40
C ARG A 94 -7.11 -9.96 -17.74
N GLY A 95 -8.38 -10.04 -18.12
CA GLY A 95 -9.44 -9.23 -17.52
C GLY A 95 -10.11 -9.95 -16.36
N LEU A 96 -10.41 -9.19 -15.31
CA LEU A 96 -11.22 -9.62 -14.17
C LEU A 96 -11.96 -8.40 -13.60
N LEU A 97 -12.82 -8.63 -12.62
CA LEU A 97 -13.36 -7.56 -11.78
C LEU A 97 -12.30 -7.23 -10.72
N GLY A 98 -11.23 -6.55 -11.18
CA GLY A 98 -9.99 -6.40 -10.44
C GLY A 98 -10.06 -5.34 -9.35
N MET A 99 -9.31 -5.56 -8.29
CA MET A 99 -9.25 -4.71 -7.10
C MET A 99 -7.84 -4.21 -6.84
N GLY A 100 -6.97 -5.05 -6.32
CA GLY A 100 -5.64 -4.69 -5.86
C GLY A 100 -4.53 -5.54 -6.47
N ALA A 101 -3.29 -5.15 -6.19
CA ALA A 101 -2.09 -5.88 -6.59
C ALA A 101 -1.08 -5.96 -5.45
N ALA A 102 -0.36 -7.08 -5.40
CA ALA A 102 0.82 -7.26 -4.56
C ALA A 102 1.94 -7.92 -5.38
N VAL A 103 3.18 -7.56 -5.08
CA VAL A 103 4.37 -8.08 -5.77
C VAL A 103 5.34 -8.71 -4.79
N GLY A 104 6.05 -9.77 -5.20
CA GLY A 104 7.05 -10.45 -4.38
C GLY A 104 7.66 -11.63 -5.13
N ASP A 105 8.91 -11.96 -4.86
CA ASP A 105 9.61 -13.13 -5.39
C ASP A 105 9.24 -14.34 -4.51
N VAL A 106 8.21 -15.11 -4.92
CA VAL A 106 7.66 -16.18 -4.07
C VAL A 106 8.41 -17.50 -4.18
N ASP A 107 9.24 -17.69 -5.21
CA ASP A 107 10.06 -18.89 -5.38
C ASP A 107 11.57 -18.65 -5.26
N ASN A 108 11.94 -17.42 -4.91
CA ASN A 108 13.31 -16.99 -4.66
C ASN A 108 14.22 -17.13 -5.89
N ASP A 109 13.67 -17.04 -7.11
CA ASP A 109 14.46 -17.12 -8.35
C ASP A 109 15.08 -15.77 -8.76
N GLY A 110 14.62 -14.66 -8.19
CA GLY A 110 15.14 -13.31 -8.40
C GLY A 110 14.22 -12.42 -9.22
N ASP A 111 13.12 -12.96 -9.72
CA ASP A 111 12.13 -12.28 -10.54
C ASP A 111 10.85 -12.04 -9.71
N LEU A 112 10.31 -10.82 -9.74
CA LEU A 112 9.14 -10.48 -8.94
C LEU A 112 7.86 -11.01 -9.59
N ASP A 113 7.10 -11.82 -8.85
CA ASP A 113 5.79 -12.32 -9.22
C ASP A 113 4.69 -11.30 -8.89
N LEU A 114 3.51 -11.47 -9.50
CA LEU A 114 2.37 -10.57 -9.34
C LEU A 114 1.12 -11.33 -8.90
N PHE A 115 0.55 -10.92 -7.76
CA PHE A 115 -0.79 -11.28 -7.33
C PHE A 115 -1.76 -10.15 -7.64
N VAL A 116 -2.93 -10.48 -8.17
CA VAL A 116 -4.01 -9.51 -8.46
C VAL A 116 -5.28 -9.99 -7.79
N SER A 117 -5.75 -9.25 -6.79
CA SER A 117 -7.03 -9.53 -6.15
C SER A 117 -8.21 -9.07 -7.01
N GLY A 118 -9.31 -9.79 -6.92
CA GLY A 118 -10.53 -9.47 -7.66
C GLY A 118 -11.79 -9.96 -6.96
N VAL A 119 -12.93 -9.62 -7.51
CA VAL A 119 -14.23 -10.12 -7.02
C VAL A 119 -14.57 -11.41 -7.75
N GLY A 120 -14.78 -12.47 -6.97
CA GLY A 120 -15.11 -13.81 -7.46
C GLY A 120 -13.91 -14.62 -7.98
N LYS A 121 -12.76 -13.98 -8.22
CA LYS A 121 -11.53 -14.66 -8.62
C LYS A 121 -10.31 -13.77 -8.39
N ASP A 122 -9.26 -14.33 -7.82
CA ASP A 122 -7.93 -13.75 -7.81
C ASP A 122 -7.09 -14.33 -8.97
N LEU A 123 -6.03 -13.62 -9.37
CA LEU A 123 -5.06 -14.09 -10.36
C LEU A 123 -3.66 -14.07 -9.76
N PHE A 124 -2.88 -15.10 -10.07
CA PHE A 124 -1.47 -15.13 -9.79
C PHE A 124 -0.68 -15.29 -11.09
N PHE A 125 0.31 -14.43 -11.26
CA PHE A 125 1.18 -14.42 -12.43
C PHE A 125 2.62 -14.67 -11.98
N ARG A 126 3.18 -15.81 -12.43
CA ARG A 126 4.58 -16.10 -12.24
C ARG A 126 5.43 -15.37 -13.26
N ASN A 127 6.44 -14.65 -12.80
CA ASN A 127 7.45 -14.07 -13.66
C ASN A 127 8.37 -15.18 -14.20
N ARG A 128 8.76 -15.09 -15.46
CA ARG A 128 9.64 -16.07 -16.12
C ARG A 128 11.08 -15.59 -16.29
N GLY A 129 11.43 -14.42 -15.75
CA GLY A 129 12.76 -13.81 -15.85
C GLY A 129 13.17 -13.39 -17.26
N ASN A 130 12.25 -13.34 -18.19
CA ASN A 130 12.50 -12.99 -19.58
C ASN A 130 11.62 -11.84 -20.08
N GLY A 131 11.04 -11.06 -19.16
CA GLY A 131 10.11 -9.97 -19.44
C GLY A 131 8.68 -10.46 -19.75
N SER A 132 8.32 -11.68 -19.35
CA SER A 132 6.97 -12.19 -19.48
C SER A 132 6.49 -12.97 -18.26
N PHE A 133 5.17 -12.99 -18.09
CA PHE A 133 4.47 -13.69 -17.02
C PHE A 133 3.64 -14.85 -17.56
N GLU A 134 3.35 -15.80 -16.69
CA GLU A 134 2.40 -16.88 -16.92
C GLU A 134 1.37 -16.90 -15.79
N GLU A 135 0.07 -16.92 -16.17
CA GLU A 135 -0.99 -17.19 -15.19
C GLU A 135 -0.80 -18.59 -14.62
N ALA A 136 -0.64 -18.72 -13.31
CA ALA A 136 -0.34 -19.96 -12.63
C ALA A 136 -1.40 -20.31 -11.58
N ASP A 137 -1.89 -21.57 -11.60
CA ASP A 137 -2.67 -22.12 -10.50
C ASP A 137 -1.73 -22.58 -9.40
N VAL A 138 -1.57 -21.74 -8.40
CA VAL A 138 -0.70 -22.00 -7.25
C VAL A 138 -1.47 -22.34 -5.98
N GLY A 139 -2.77 -22.61 -6.09
CA GLY A 139 -3.62 -23.02 -4.94
C GLY A 139 -4.36 -21.86 -4.26
N LEU A 140 -4.45 -20.69 -4.89
CA LEU A 140 -5.20 -19.53 -4.40
C LEU A 140 -6.65 -19.57 -4.91
N ASN A 141 -7.46 -20.53 -4.40
CA ASN A 141 -8.77 -20.86 -4.96
C ASN A 141 -9.91 -20.39 -4.04
N ASP A 142 -9.96 -19.11 -3.72
CA ASP A 142 -11.05 -18.54 -2.92
C ASP A 142 -11.83 -17.48 -3.72
N PRO A 143 -13.13 -17.67 -3.96
CA PRO A 143 -13.92 -16.79 -4.83
C PRO A 143 -14.46 -15.53 -4.13
N GLY A 144 -13.84 -15.06 -3.05
CA GLY A 144 -14.33 -13.93 -2.25
C GLY A 144 -14.26 -12.56 -2.93
N PHE A 145 -14.60 -11.52 -2.17
CA PHE A 145 -14.40 -10.13 -2.59
C PHE A 145 -12.99 -9.69 -2.18
N GLY A 146 -12.03 -9.87 -3.08
CA GLY A 146 -10.63 -9.53 -2.86
C GLY A 146 -10.42 -8.04 -2.57
N ALA A 147 -9.47 -7.74 -1.69
CA ALA A 147 -9.06 -6.39 -1.31
C ALA A 147 -7.52 -6.26 -1.34
N SER A 148 -6.93 -5.46 -0.45
CA SER A 148 -5.47 -5.36 -0.34
C SER A 148 -4.84 -6.70 0.04
N ALA A 149 -3.62 -6.93 -0.42
CA ALA A 149 -2.86 -8.13 -0.10
C ALA A 149 -1.42 -7.78 0.25
N ALA A 150 -0.78 -8.63 1.06
CA ALA A 150 0.61 -8.46 1.45
C ALA A 150 1.37 -9.78 1.34
N PHE A 151 2.55 -9.76 0.72
CA PHE A 151 3.52 -10.83 0.81
C PHE A 151 4.37 -10.66 2.07
N VAL A 152 4.47 -11.69 2.88
CA VAL A 152 5.19 -11.67 4.16
C VAL A 152 5.66 -13.08 4.52
N ASP A 153 6.86 -13.22 5.03
CA ASP A 153 7.41 -14.50 5.51
C ASP A 153 7.01 -14.69 6.98
N VAL A 154 5.80 -15.24 7.20
CA VAL A 154 5.19 -15.28 8.55
C VAL A 154 5.80 -16.35 9.47
N ASP A 155 6.43 -17.38 8.93
CA ASP A 155 7.05 -18.46 9.72
C ASP A 155 8.58 -18.52 9.60
N ARG A 156 9.18 -17.53 8.93
CA ARG A 156 10.62 -17.35 8.74
C ARG A 156 11.31 -18.54 8.08
N ASP A 157 10.60 -19.20 7.16
CA ASP A 157 11.17 -20.28 6.38
C ASP A 157 11.94 -19.79 5.14
N GLY A 158 11.91 -18.47 4.86
CA GLY A 158 12.61 -17.81 3.77
C GLY A 158 11.79 -17.72 2.49
N PHE A 159 10.54 -18.18 2.48
CA PHE A 159 9.60 -17.99 1.37
C PHE A 159 8.51 -17.01 1.77
N LEU A 160 8.08 -16.20 0.82
CA LEU A 160 6.98 -15.25 1.05
C LEU A 160 5.64 -15.98 1.06
N ASP A 161 4.91 -15.88 2.16
CA ASP A 161 3.52 -16.24 2.28
C ASP A 161 2.64 -15.08 1.77
N LEU A 162 1.33 -15.31 1.59
CA LEU A 162 0.39 -14.32 1.11
C LEU A 162 -0.76 -14.13 2.11
N PHE A 163 -0.87 -12.93 2.66
CA PHE A 163 -2.11 -12.48 3.28
C PHE A 163 -2.99 -11.83 2.19
N ALA A 164 -4.18 -12.38 1.96
CA ALA A 164 -5.16 -11.86 1.02
C ALA A 164 -6.37 -11.31 1.79
N GLY A 165 -6.54 -9.99 1.75
CA GLY A 165 -7.67 -9.29 2.35
C GLY A 165 -8.98 -9.63 1.65
N ARG A 166 -10.06 -9.73 2.45
CA ARG A 166 -11.44 -9.91 1.99
C ARG A 166 -12.33 -8.80 2.55
N TYR A 167 -13.20 -8.28 1.69
CA TYR A 167 -14.01 -7.12 2.08
C TYR A 167 -15.35 -7.54 2.65
N VAL A 168 -16.31 -7.84 1.81
CA VAL A 168 -17.67 -8.22 2.22
C VAL A 168 -18.16 -9.44 1.45
N THR A 169 -19.07 -10.18 2.04
CA THR A 169 -19.81 -11.23 1.34
C THR A 169 -20.79 -10.57 0.37
N TRP A 170 -20.48 -10.63 -0.93
CA TRP A 170 -21.24 -9.96 -1.97
C TRP A 170 -21.32 -10.81 -3.25
N SER A 171 -22.48 -10.81 -3.87
CA SER A 171 -22.68 -11.30 -5.23
C SER A 171 -23.65 -10.37 -5.98
N PRO A 172 -23.66 -10.38 -7.33
CA PRO A 172 -24.64 -9.60 -8.09
C PRO A 172 -26.10 -9.96 -7.80
N GLU A 173 -26.35 -11.20 -7.39
CA GLU A 173 -27.67 -11.75 -7.05
C GLU A 173 -28.16 -11.25 -5.69
N ASP A 174 -27.24 -11.11 -4.73
CA ASP A 174 -27.53 -10.71 -3.34
C ASP A 174 -27.32 -9.20 -3.11
N ASP A 175 -27.05 -8.44 -4.18
CA ASP A 175 -26.79 -7.02 -4.09
C ASP A 175 -28.01 -6.23 -3.58
N VAL A 176 -27.77 -5.36 -2.60
CA VAL A 176 -28.78 -4.52 -1.98
C VAL A 176 -28.94 -3.21 -2.76
N ARG A 177 -30.16 -2.67 -2.81
CA ARG A 177 -30.44 -1.34 -3.38
C ARG A 177 -30.60 -0.34 -2.25
N CYS A 178 -29.81 0.71 -2.29
CA CYS A 178 -29.87 1.79 -1.31
C CYS A 178 -30.45 3.06 -1.91
N ALA A 179 -31.25 3.75 -1.13
CA ALA A 179 -31.78 5.08 -1.40
C ALA A 179 -31.91 5.80 -0.05
N PRO A 180 -30.86 6.47 0.46
CA PRO A 180 -30.85 7.04 1.81
C PRO A 180 -31.95 8.06 2.06
N ASP A 181 -32.39 8.80 1.03
CA ASP A 181 -33.51 9.74 1.08
C ASP A 181 -34.85 9.12 0.67
N GLY A 182 -34.88 7.83 0.31
CA GLY A 182 -36.07 7.09 -0.15
C GLY A 182 -36.46 7.33 -1.61
N GLU A 183 -35.82 8.25 -2.33
CA GLU A 183 -36.17 8.63 -3.70
C GLU A 183 -35.03 8.38 -4.69
N HIS A 184 -33.78 8.72 -4.33
CA HIS A 184 -32.66 8.67 -5.24
C HIS A 184 -31.79 7.43 -4.97
N PRO A 185 -31.55 6.58 -5.99
CA PRO A 185 -30.62 5.47 -5.87
C PRO A 185 -29.22 5.95 -5.50
N SER A 186 -28.59 5.28 -4.55
CA SER A 186 -27.22 5.57 -4.09
C SER A 186 -26.42 4.27 -3.98
N TYR A 187 -25.11 4.37 -3.92
CA TYR A 187 -24.28 3.25 -3.54
C TYR A 187 -24.52 2.89 -2.08
N CYS A 188 -24.63 1.59 -1.80
CA CYS A 188 -24.72 1.11 -0.42
C CYS A 188 -23.38 1.26 0.29
N THR A 189 -23.43 1.58 1.58
CA THR A 189 -22.26 1.43 2.47
C THR A 189 -22.10 -0.04 2.88
N PRO A 190 -20.89 -0.47 3.32
CA PRO A 190 -20.64 -1.87 3.66
C PRO A 190 -21.43 -2.38 4.88
N GLU A 191 -22.09 -1.50 5.63
CA GLU A 191 -22.91 -1.87 6.79
C GLU A 191 -24.06 -2.82 6.46
N VAL A 192 -24.55 -2.80 5.22
CA VAL A 192 -25.66 -3.66 4.77
C VAL A 192 -25.22 -5.06 4.33
N TYR A 193 -23.91 -5.31 4.30
CA TYR A 193 -23.34 -6.60 3.92
C TYR A 193 -22.61 -7.24 5.10
N ASP A 194 -22.60 -8.57 5.16
CA ASP A 194 -21.77 -9.29 6.10
C ASP A 194 -20.29 -9.19 5.73
N GLY A 195 -19.41 -9.22 6.73
CA GLY A 195 -17.97 -9.29 6.52
C GLY A 195 -17.52 -10.62 5.92
N GLU A 196 -16.27 -10.68 5.49
CA GLU A 196 -15.64 -11.89 4.99
C GLU A 196 -14.28 -12.07 5.66
N SER A 197 -13.96 -13.31 6.06
CA SER A 197 -12.66 -13.58 6.67
C SER A 197 -11.55 -13.49 5.64
N ASN A 198 -10.47 -12.80 5.98
CA ASN A 198 -9.23 -12.81 5.22
C ASN A 198 -8.66 -14.22 5.05
N ARG A 199 -7.69 -14.39 4.16
CA ARG A 199 -6.97 -15.65 3.95
C ARG A 199 -5.48 -15.46 4.22
N LEU A 200 -4.91 -16.43 4.91
CA LEU A 200 -3.46 -16.61 4.97
C LEU A 200 -3.10 -17.86 4.18
N TYR A 201 -2.35 -17.66 3.13
CA TYR A 201 -1.82 -18.71 2.28
C TYR A 201 -0.34 -18.93 2.57
N ARG A 202 -0.01 -20.06 3.21
CA ARG A 202 1.37 -20.46 3.45
C ARG A 202 2.02 -20.96 2.17
N ASN A 203 3.23 -20.46 1.86
CA ASN A 203 4.04 -20.91 0.74
C ASN A 203 4.67 -22.28 1.03
N LEU A 204 4.57 -23.19 0.09
CA LEU A 204 5.12 -24.57 0.19
C LEU A 204 6.39 -24.70 -0.66
N GLY A 205 7.35 -23.77 -0.47
CA GLY A 205 8.65 -23.81 -1.13
C GLY A 205 8.63 -23.31 -2.58
N GLY A 206 7.90 -22.21 -2.85
CA GLY A 206 7.88 -21.51 -4.12
C GLY A 206 6.90 -22.02 -5.18
N SER A 207 6.41 -23.25 -5.07
CA SER A 207 5.60 -23.83 -6.13
C SER A 207 4.08 -23.74 -5.92
N ARG A 208 3.63 -23.72 -4.69
CA ARG A 208 2.21 -23.74 -4.30
C ARG A 208 2.00 -23.08 -2.95
N PHE A 209 0.76 -22.64 -2.73
CA PHE A 209 0.28 -22.14 -1.46
C PHE A 209 -0.76 -23.09 -0.85
N ALA A 210 -0.89 -23.07 0.47
CA ALA A 210 -1.94 -23.75 1.22
C ALA A 210 -2.67 -22.74 2.10
N ASP A 211 -4.00 -22.75 2.09
CA ASP A 211 -4.80 -21.97 3.04
C ASP A 211 -4.60 -22.53 4.45
N VAL A 212 -4.02 -21.73 5.33
CA VAL A 212 -3.77 -22.05 6.74
C VAL A 212 -4.50 -21.08 7.68
N THR A 213 -5.47 -20.33 7.17
CA THR A 213 -6.15 -19.24 7.89
C THR A 213 -6.71 -19.67 9.24
N ARG A 214 -7.39 -20.82 9.29
CA ARG A 214 -8.01 -21.32 10.52
C ARG A 214 -6.98 -21.88 11.48
N GLU A 215 -6.06 -22.66 10.96
CA GLU A 215 -4.98 -23.29 11.73
C GLU A 215 -4.06 -22.25 12.34
N ALA A 216 -3.82 -21.14 11.60
CA ALA A 216 -3.00 -20.02 12.05
C ALA A 216 -3.74 -19.05 13.01
N GLY A 217 -5.04 -19.22 13.27
CA GLY A 217 -5.78 -18.34 14.18
C GLY A 217 -6.24 -17.01 13.58
N LEU A 218 -6.20 -16.87 12.24
CA LEU A 218 -6.58 -15.63 11.52
C LEU A 218 -8.05 -15.58 11.08
N TRP A 219 -8.85 -16.60 11.41
CA TRP A 219 -10.24 -16.66 11.00
C TRP A 219 -11.10 -15.63 11.74
N ALA A 220 -11.47 -14.54 11.05
CA ALA A 220 -12.27 -13.42 11.57
C ALA A 220 -13.35 -13.02 10.54
N PRO A 221 -14.54 -13.66 10.57
CA PRO A 221 -15.57 -13.47 9.54
C PRO A 221 -16.32 -12.13 9.64
N ASP A 222 -16.10 -11.39 10.71
CA ASP A 222 -16.63 -10.03 10.93
C ASP A 222 -15.76 -8.93 10.29
N GLY A 223 -14.62 -9.29 9.69
CA GLY A 223 -13.73 -8.36 9.02
C GLY A 223 -14.33 -7.81 7.72
N LYS A 224 -14.00 -6.55 7.40
CA LYS A 224 -14.29 -5.88 6.12
C LYS A 224 -13.03 -5.19 5.64
N THR A 225 -12.03 -6.01 5.31
CA THR A 225 -10.66 -5.56 5.09
C THR A 225 -10.53 -4.78 3.79
N LEU A 226 -9.92 -3.59 3.86
CA LEU A 226 -9.51 -2.80 2.72
C LEU A 226 -8.00 -2.53 2.68
N GLY A 227 -7.33 -2.54 3.82
CA GLY A 227 -5.89 -2.33 3.92
C GLY A 227 -5.21 -3.35 4.82
N VAL A 228 -3.96 -3.67 4.53
CA VAL A 228 -3.09 -4.51 5.37
C VAL A 228 -1.64 -4.05 5.25
N VAL A 229 -0.93 -4.03 6.38
CA VAL A 229 0.51 -3.79 6.39
C VAL A 229 1.18 -4.69 7.43
N PRO A 230 2.28 -5.40 7.08
CA PRO A 230 3.12 -6.10 8.03
C PRO A 230 3.98 -5.10 8.85
N LEU A 231 4.20 -5.40 10.12
CA LEU A 231 5.11 -4.67 11.02
C LEU A 231 5.53 -5.57 12.18
N ASP A 232 6.51 -5.16 12.97
CA ASP A 232 6.80 -5.78 14.27
C ASP A 232 6.17 -4.92 15.38
N ALA A 233 4.93 -5.20 15.72
CA ALA A 233 4.11 -4.34 16.58
C ALA A 233 4.49 -4.42 18.06
N ASP A 234 5.05 -5.53 18.53
CA ASP A 234 5.39 -5.73 19.95
C ASP A 234 6.90 -5.91 20.22
N GLY A 235 7.73 -5.76 19.18
CA GLY A 235 9.20 -5.75 19.28
C GLY A 235 9.81 -7.13 19.49
N ASP A 236 9.06 -8.21 19.18
CA ASP A 236 9.55 -9.59 19.34
C ASP A 236 10.31 -10.10 18.12
N GLY A 237 10.31 -9.30 17.07
CA GLY A 237 10.98 -9.51 15.80
C GLY A 237 10.19 -10.34 14.78
N TRP A 238 9.03 -10.92 15.13
CA TRP A 238 8.16 -11.61 14.19
C TRP A 238 7.26 -10.62 13.43
N PRO A 239 6.97 -10.88 12.15
CA PRO A 239 6.07 -10.00 11.41
C PRO A 239 4.62 -10.19 11.87
N ASP A 240 4.05 -9.13 12.44
CA ASP A 240 2.64 -9.00 12.77
C ASP A 240 1.87 -8.41 11.58
N LEU A 241 0.54 -8.36 11.67
CA LEU A 241 -0.32 -7.82 10.62
C LEU A 241 -1.30 -6.80 11.20
N ALA A 242 -1.15 -5.52 10.81
CA ALA A 242 -2.16 -4.49 11.04
C ALA A 242 -3.13 -4.44 9.86
N VAL A 243 -4.43 -4.54 10.14
CA VAL A 243 -5.49 -4.67 9.14
C VAL A 243 -6.53 -3.58 9.35
N ALA A 244 -6.73 -2.74 8.33
CA ALA A 244 -7.75 -1.70 8.28
C ALA A 244 -9.06 -2.29 7.76
N ASN A 245 -10.12 -2.16 8.57
CA ASN A 245 -11.46 -2.67 8.26
C ASN A 245 -12.46 -1.51 8.11
N ASP A 246 -13.28 -1.58 7.09
CA ASP A 246 -14.33 -0.60 6.84
C ASP A 246 -15.56 -0.88 7.71
N THR A 247 -15.96 0.09 8.54
CA THR A 247 -17.15 0.05 9.42
C THR A 247 -17.13 -1.07 10.49
N THR A 248 -16.08 -1.84 10.58
CA THR A 248 -15.83 -2.82 11.65
C THR A 248 -14.52 -2.53 12.37
N ARG A 249 -14.26 -3.19 13.49
CA ARG A 249 -13.02 -2.99 14.25
C ARG A 249 -11.79 -3.35 13.40
N ASN A 250 -10.74 -2.54 13.49
CA ASN A 250 -9.45 -2.92 12.91
C ASN A 250 -8.88 -4.13 13.64
N PHE A 251 -8.13 -4.97 12.92
CA PHE A 251 -7.43 -6.11 13.53
C PHE A 251 -5.93 -5.82 13.67
N LEU A 252 -5.36 -6.30 14.76
CA LEU A 252 -3.93 -6.44 14.94
C LEU A 252 -3.65 -7.89 15.28
N PHE A 253 -3.18 -8.64 14.30
CA PHE A 253 -2.80 -10.03 14.48
C PHE A 253 -1.34 -10.10 14.89
N LEU A 254 -1.08 -10.40 16.16
CA LEU A 254 0.27 -10.61 16.69
C LEU A 254 0.75 -12.03 16.33
N ASN A 255 1.91 -12.11 15.75
CA ASN A 255 2.52 -13.39 15.37
C ASN A 255 3.08 -14.11 16.61
N ARG A 256 2.63 -15.32 16.84
CA ARG A 256 3.04 -16.17 17.97
C ARG A 256 3.71 -17.47 17.48
N SER A 257 4.25 -17.42 16.27
CA SER A 257 4.94 -18.54 15.67
C SER A 257 6.21 -18.90 16.44
N ASP A 258 6.54 -20.18 16.47
CA ASP A 258 7.75 -20.70 17.13
C ASP A 258 8.82 -21.17 16.12
N GLY A 259 8.60 -20.96 14.82
CA GLY A 259 9.45 -21.41 13.72
C GLY A 259 9.48 -22.93 13.51
N ARG A 260 8.56 -23.69 14.12
CA ARG A 260 8.52 -25.17 14.06
C ARG A 260 7.14 -25.72 13.75
N SER A 261 6.12 -25.11 14.34
CA SER A 261 4.74 -25.64 14.31
C SER A 261 3.89 -25.03 13.20
N GLY A 262 4.47 -24.17 12.36
CA GLY A 262 3.78 -23.35 11.37
C GLY A 262 3.32 -22.01 11.94
N PRO A 263 2.68 -21.15 11.10
CA PRO A 263 2.25 -19.82 11.52
C PRO A 263 1.15 -19.89 12.57
N ALA A 264 1.22 -19.00 13.57
CA ALA A 264 0.24 -18.87 14.64
C ALA A 264 0.05 -17.39 14.99
N PHE A 265 -1.21 -16.93 15.06
CA PHE A 265 -1.54 -15.53 15.33
C PHE A 265 -2.57 -15.40 16.45
N GLU A 266 -2.49 -14.28 17.15
CA GLU A 266 -3.41 -13.83 18.19
C GLU A 266 -3.99 -12.47 17.78
N GLU A 267 -5.32 -12.34 17.67
CA GLU A 267 -5.96 -11.04 17.41
C GLU A 267 -6.00 -10.22 18.70
N ALA A 268 -5.24 -9.14 18.76
CA ALA A 268 -5.02 -8.30 19.93
C ALA A 268 -5.42 -6.82 19.72
N GLY A 269 -6.11 -6.47 18.65
CA GLY A 269 -6.40 -5.08 18.27
C GLY A 269 -7.12 -4.29 19.36
N VAL A 270 -8.07 -4.91 20.07
CA VAL A 270 -8.78 -4.26 21.21
C VAL A 270 -7.83 -4.07 22.37
N GLU A 271 -7.09 -5.09 22.75
CA GLU A 271 -6.17 -5.05 23.90
C GLU A 271 -5.03 -4.04 23.67
N ARG A 272 -4.55 -3.95 22.45
CA ARG A 272 -3.43 -3.10 22.07
C ARG A 272 -3.84 -1.67 21.67
N GLY A 273 -5.14 -1.35 21.64
CA GLY A 273 -5.65 -0.02 21.34
C GLY A 273 -5.71 0.35 19.85
N PHE A 274 -5.63 -0.64 18.95
CA PHE A 274 -5.65 -0.46 17.49
C PHE A 274 -7.05 -0.59 16.88
N ALA A 275 -7.96 -1.30 17.56
CA ALA A 275 -9.27 -1.71 17.00
C ALA A 275 -10.24 -0.56 16.70
N PHE A 276 -10.19 0.53 17.45
CA PHE A 276 -11.19 1.58 17.44
C PHE A 276 -10.58 2.99 17.42
N GLY A 277 -11.36 3.96 16.95
CA GLY A 277 -11.04 5.36 17.10
C GLY A 277 -11.19 5.86 18.55
N PRO A 278 -10.87 7.14 18.83
CA PRO A 278 -10.91 7.71 20.18
C PRO A 278 -12.29 7.67 20.86
N SER A 279 -13.38 7.56 20.08
CA SER A 279 -14.74 7.40 20.58
C SER A 279 -15.08 5.98 21.06
N GLY A 280 -14.19 5.00 20.84
CA GLY A 280 -14.45 3.58 21.09
C GLY A 280 -15.36 2.92 20.04
N SER A 281 -15.56 3.57 18.90
CA SER A 281 -16.35 3.05 17.77
C SER A 281 -15.45 2.67 16.60
N PRO A 282 -15.83 1.66 15.79
CA PRO A 282 -15.16 1.40 14.53
C PRO A 282 -15.30 2.59 13.58
N ARG A 283 -14.40 2.70 12.62
CA ARG A 283 -14.42 3.70 11.55
C ARG A 283 -14.41 3.01 10.18
N GLY A 284 -14.73 3.76 9.14
CA GLY A 284 -14.56 3.31 7.76
C GLY A 284 -13.09 3.40 7.37
N SER A 285 -12.29 2.43 7.83
CA SER A 285 -10.84 2.40 7.58
C SER A 285 -10.52 1.76 6.23
N MET A 286 -9.65 2.39 5.44
CA MET A 286 -9.36 1.98 4.05
C MET A 286 -7.89 1.68 3.82
N GLY A 287 -7.14 2.62 3.27
CA GLY A 287 -5.70 2.47 3.10
C GLY A 287 -4.95 2.57 4.41
N ILE A 288 -3.81 1.90 4.47
CA ILE A 288 -2.96 1.81 5.66
C ILE A 288 -1.49 1.88 5.25
N ASP A 289 -0.66 2.51 6.07
CA ASP A 289 0.79 2.49 5.90
C ASP A 289 1.51 2.58 7.25
N VAL A 290 2.81 2.31 7.25
CA VAL A 290 3.64 2.23 8.45
C VAL A 290 4.94 3.01 8.27
N ALA A 291 5.32 3.79 9.29
CA ALA A 291 6.60 4.50 9.36
C ALA A 291 6.89 5.00 10.78
N ASP A 292 8.14 5.28 11.10
CA ASP A 292 8.56 5.98 12.33
C ASP A 292 8.27 7.50 12.20
N LEU A 293 7.00 7.89 12.37
CA LEU A 293 6.56 9.29 12.25
C LEU A 293 7.00 10.19 13.42
N THR A 294 7.30 9.58 14.55
CA THR A 294 7.66 10.32 15.76
C THR A 294 9.17 10.40 15.99
N GLY A 295 9.96 9.64 15.23
CA GLY A 295 11.42 9.62 15.33
C GLY A 295 11.92 8.90 16.58
N ASP A 296 11.11 7.98 17.14
CA ASP A 296 11.42 7.21 18.34
C ASP A 296 11.94 5.79 18.04
N GLY A 297 11.96 5.41 16.75
CA GLY A 297 12.45 4.13 16.28
C GLY A 297 11.38 3.03 16.28
N LEU A 298 10.12 3.37 16.52
CA LEU A 298 8.98 2.47 16.46
C LEU A 298 8.12 2.79 15.25
N ASP A 299 7.56 1.78 14.64
CA ASP A 299 6.67 1.91 13.49
C ASP A 299 5.27 2.37 13.94
N ASP A 300 4.90 3.62 13.61
CA ASP A 300 3.54 4.15 13.76
C ASP A 300 2.69 3.74 12.55
N VAL A 301 1.37 3.59 12.76
CA VAL A 301 0.45 3.18 11.68
C VAL A 301 -0.47 4.32 11.28
N VAL A 302 -0.46 4.69 10.01
CA VAL A 302 -1.38 5.67 9.43
C VAL A 302 -2.54 4.96 8.74
N VAL A 303 -3.78 5.41 9.01
CA VAL A 303 -4.99 4.82 8.40
C VAL A 303 -5.86 5.92 7.82
N GLY A 304 -6.20 5.79 6.54
CA GLY A 304 -7.20 6.63 5.88
C GLY A 304 -8.62 6.22 6.27
N ASN A 305 -9.47 7.20 6.61
CA ASN A 305 -10.82 6.92 7.04
C ASN A 305 -11.87 7.61 6.14
N PHE A 306 -13.13 7.22 6.33
CA PHE A 306 -14.28 7.77 5.65
C PHE A 306 -14.49 9.25 6.01
N SER A 307 -15.20 9.99 5.16
CA SER A 307 -15.53 11.40 5.39
C SER A 307 -16.30 11.57 6.71
N GLN A 308 -16.05 12.68 7.41
CA GLN A 308 -16.54 12.99 8.76
C GLN A 308 -15.89 12.12 9.87
N GLU A 309 -14.91 11.31 9.50
CA GLU A 309 -14.03 10.58 10.40
C GLU A 309 -12.58 11.02 10.12
N MET A 310 -11.87 11.42 11.16
CA MET A 310 -10.46 11.80 10.98
C MET A 310 -9.65 10.59 10.54
N SER A 311 -8.74 10.75 9.58
CA SER A 311 -7.67 9.76 9.37
C SER A 311 -6.87 9.59 10.65
N ALA A 312 -6.35 8.39 10.90
CA ALA A 312 -5.70 8.05 12.14
C ALA A 312 -4.17 8.02 12.01
N VAL A 313 -3.49 8.31 13.11
CA VAL A 313 -2.11 7.94 13.36
C VAL A 313 -2.07 7.17 14.66
N PHE A 314 -2.00 5.86 14.57
CA PHE A 314 -1.82 4.99 15.72
C PHE A 314 -0.35 4.98 16.09
N ARG A 315 0.01 5.84 17.05
CA ARG A 315 1.37 5.92 17.56
C ARG A 315 1.70 4.70 18.40
N ALA A 316 2.80 4.04 18.07
CA ALA A 316 3.29 2.89 18.79
C ALA A 316 3.97 3.26 20.12
N SER A 317 4.09 2.31 21.02
CA SER A 317 4.88 2.40 22.23
C SER A 317 5.77 1.16 22.39
N GLU A 318 6.85 1.26 23.14
CA GLU A 318 7.78 0.16 23.47
C GLU A 318 7.08 -1.10 24.06
N ARG A 319 5.83 -0.99 24.48
CA ARG A 319 5.04 -2.10 25.02
C ARG A 319 4.07 -2.70 24.00
N GLY A 320 4.16 -2.30 22.73
CA GLY A 320 3.26 -2.75 21.67
C GLY A 320 1.81 -2.26 21.87
N GLN A 321 1.62 -1.11 22.54
CA GLN A 321 0.34 -0.43 22.64
C GLN A 321 0.26 0.66 21.59
N PHE A 322 -0.91 0.89 21.04
CA PHE A 322 -1.20 1.92 20.07
C PHE A 322 -2.16 2.96 20.64
N LEU A 323 -1.93 4.21 20.29
CA LEU A 323 -2.80 5.34 20.64
C LEU A 323 -3.05 6.17 19.39
N ASP A 324 -4.32 6.38 19.01
CA ASP A 324 -4.65 7.32 17.93
C ASP A 324 -4.31 8.76 18.38
N ASP A 325 -3.22 9.26 17.85
CA ASP A 325 -2.63 10.56 18.19
C ASP A 325 -2.75 11.57 17.02
N ALA A 326 -3.55 11.24 15.97
CA ALA A 326 -3.74 12.09 14.79
C ALA A 326 -4.12 13.55 15.11
N PRO A 327 -4.99 13.84 16.09
CA PRO A 327 -5.30 15.23 16.44
C PRO A 327 -4.10 16.00 16.98
N ARG A 328 -3.26 15.37 17.80
CA ARG A 328 -2.07 15.99 18.38
C ARG A 328 -0.96 16.16 17.33
N LEU A 329 -0.82 15.18 16.46
CA LEU A 329 0.17 15.18 15.40
C LEU A 329 -0.20 16.08 14.21
N GLY A 330 -1.42 16.63 14.15
CA GLY A 330 -1.81 17.59 13.13
C GLY A 330 -2.51 16.99 11.90
N LEU A 331 -2.65 15.66 11.80
CA LEU A 331 -3.36 14.99 10.70
C LEU A 331 -4.88 15.05 10.86
N GLY A 332 -5.41 14.97 12.09
CA GLY A 332 -6.81 14.70 12.37
C GLY A 332 -7.79 15.70 11.78
N LEU A 333 -7.77 16.96 12.23
CA LEU A 333 -8.73 17.97 11.76
C LEU A 333 -8.66 18.26 10.25
N PRO A 334 -7.48 18.38 9.63
CA PRO A 334 -7.39 18.63 8.18
C PRO A 334 -7.98 17.48 7.33
N SER A 335 -7.97 16.23 7.82
CA SER A 335 -8.52 15.07 7.12
C SER A 335 -10.01 14.81 7.39
N LEU A 336 -10.64 15.53 8.35
CA LEU A 336 -12.00 15.23 8.83
C LEU A 336 -13.06 15.21 7.72
N MET A 337 -12.96 16.12 6.74
CA MET A 337 -14.01 16.30 5.72
C MET A 337 -13.72 15.53 4.44
N THR A 338 -12.64 14.78 4.36
CA THR A 338 -12.25 14.01 3.16
C THR A 338 -12.38 12.50 3.42
N LEU A 339 -12.52 11.75 2.34
CA LEU A 339 -12.54 10.31 2.33
C LEU A 339 -11.23 9.82 1.74
N ALA A 340 -10.34 9.27 2.59
CA ALA A 340 -9.01 8.89 2.21
C ALA A 340 -8.91 7.39 1.89
N PHE A 341 -8.69 7.06 0.61
CA PHE A 341 -8.38 5.69 0.17
C PHE A 341 -6.87 5.45 0.17
N GLY A 342 -6.13 6.10 -0.72
CA GLY A 342 -4.68 5.94 -0.76
C GLY A 342 -4.01 6.63 0.42
N VAL A 343 -3.08 5.92 1.07
CA VAL A 343 -2.29 6.41 2.21
C VAL A 343 -0.84 6.01 2.02
N LEU A 344 0.07 6.95 2.07
CA LEU A 344 1.50 6.66 2.09
C LEU A 344 2.21 7.50 3.14
N ALA A 345 3.12 6.85 3.86
CA ALA A 345 4.11 7.48 4.70
C ALA A 345 5.46 7.41 3.97
N VAL A 346 5.88 8.53 3.38
CA VAL A 346 7.07 8.63 2.52
C VAL A 346 7.76 9.97 2.71
N ASP A 347 9.07 9.98 2.74
CA ASP A 347 9.89 11.20 2.78
C ASP A 347 9.86 11.86 1.38
N PHE A 348 8.95 12.82 1.17
CA PHE A 348 8.80 13.48 -0.13
C PHE A 348 9.64 14.75 -0.29
N ASP A 349 10.20 15.33 0.78
CA ASP A 349 11.06 16.51 0.68
C ASP A 349 12.55 16.21 0.93
N GLY A 350 12.89 14.93 1.17
CA GLY A 350 14.25 14.44 1.26
C GLY A 350 14.97 14.80 2.56
N ASP A 351 14.23 15.23 3.59
CA ASP A 351 14.82 15.66 4.86
C ASP A 351 15.12 14.49 5.81
N GLY A 352 14.61 13.29 5.49
CA GLY A 352 14.83 12.05 6.22
C GLY A 352 13.74 11.70 7.22
N ASP A 353 12.75 12.54 7.43
CA ASP A 353 11.57 12.22 8.23
C ASP A 353 10.41 11.84 7.29
N ASP A 354 9.69 10.73 7.57
CA ASP A 354 8.59 10.32 6.70
C ASP A 354 7.41 11.28 6.83
N ASP A 355 6.93 11.77 5.70
CA ASP A 355 5.76 12.61 5.51
C ASP A 355 4.51 11.77 5.26
N VAL A 356 3.32 12.38 5.19
CA VAL A 356 2.08 11.65 4.92
C VAL A 356 1.38 12.21 3.68
N ALA A 357 1.03 11.32 2.74
CA ALA A 357 0.19 11.61 1.59
C ALA A 357 -1.14 10.86 1.69
N LEU A 358 -2.26 11.58 1.59
CA LEU A 358 -3.61 11.03 1.53
C LEU A 358 -4.23 11.31 0.16
N LEU A 359 -4.65 10.26 -0.54
CA LEU A 359 -5.35 10.35 -1.81
C LEU A 359 -6.85 10.21 -1.58
N ASN A 360 -7.57 11.30 -1.76
CA ASN A 360 -8.97 11.44 -1.38
C ASN A 360 -9.92 11.28 -2.59
N GLY A 361 -11.16 10.85 -2.31
CA GLY A 361 -12.23 10.77 -3.30
C GLY A 361 -13.45 10.04 -2.77
N HIS A 362 -14.63 10.64 -2.89
CA HIS A 362 -15.87 10.05 -2.38
C HIS A 362 -16.35 8.85 -3.21
N ILE A 363 -17.26 8.04 -2.66
CA ILE A 363 -17.88 6.90 -3.34
C ILE A 363 -19.14 7.29 -4.12
N GLU A 364 -19.88 8.31 -3.67
CA GLU A 364 -21.17 8.73 -4.22
C GLU A 364 -21.00 9.95 -5.15
N PRO A 365 -21.25 9.81 -6.47
CA PRO A 365 -21.14 10.92 -7.43
C PRO A 365 -22.06 12.11 -7.16
N GLU A 366 -23.19 11.86 -6.51
CA GLU A 366 -24.20 12.88 -6.21
C GLU A 366 -24.18 13.30 -4.73
N ILE A 367 -23.05 13.10 -4.04
CA ILE A 367 -22.95 13.36 -2.60
C ILE A 367 -23.31 14.82 -2.22
N GLU A 368 -23.00 15.78 -3.08
CA GLU A 368 -23.30 17.20 -2.84
C GLU A 368 -24.81 17.47 -2.66
N ALA A 369 -25.66 16.66 -3.31
CA ALA A 369 -27.11 16.74 -3.14
C ALA A 369 -27.58 16.19 -1.79
N LEU A 370 -26.87 15.20 -1.25
CA LEU A 370 -27.18 14.54 0.03
C LEU A 370 -26.48 15.24 1.20
N GLN A 371 -25.25 15.66 1.00
CA GLN A 371 -24.38 16.30 2.00
C GLN A 371 -23.65 17.49 1.37
N PRO A 372 -24.19 18.72 1.45
CA PRO A 372 -23.67 19.89 0.72
C PRO A 372 -22.24 20.32 1.06
N LEU A 373 -21.66 19.80 2.14
CA LEU A 373 -20.25 20.06 2.53
C LEU A 373 -19.27 19.01 1.99
N GLN A 374 -19.77 17.97 1.31
CA GLN A 374 -18.98 16.92 0.69
C GLN A 374 -18.93 17.11 -0.81
N THR A 375 -17.85 16.66 -1.44
CA THR A 375 -17.70 16.62 -2.90
C THR A 375 -17.29 15.24 -3.36
N TYR A 376 -17.70 14.85 -4.57
CA TYR A 376 -17.31 13.56 -5.14
C TYR A 376 -15.82 13.49 -5.45
N ALA A 377 -15.31 14.48 -6.17
CA ALA A 377 -13.87 14.65 -6.35
C ALA A 377 -13.33 15.52 -5.22
N GLN A 378 -12.27 15.06 -4.56
CA GLN A 378 -11.70 15.70 -3.38
C GLN A 378 -10.21 15.99 -3.60
N LEU A 379 -9.70 17.05 -2.98
CA LEU A 379 -8.27 17.35 -3.04
C LEU A 379 -7.48 16.30 -2.27
N PRO A 380 -6.37 15.78 -2.82
CA PRO A 380 -5.37 15.09 -2.03
C PRO A 380 -4.86 15.96 -0.88
N ALA A 381 -4.42 15.34 0.21
CA ALA A 381 -3.84 16.05 1.33
C ALA A 381 -2.42 15.57 1.59
N LEU A 382 -1.48 16.51 1.64
CA LEU A 382 -0.08 16.25 1.90
C LEU A 382 0.32 16.90 3.22
N PHE A 383 1.09 16.18 4.03
CA PHE A 383 1.51 16.63 5.35
C PHE A 383 3.00 16.41 5.48
N ARG A 384 3.75 17.49 5.69
CA ARG A 384 5.17 17.42 5.99
C ARG A 384 5.39 17.08 7.46
N ASN A 385 6.26 16.14 7.74
CA ASN A 385 6.74 15.85 9.08
C ASN A 385 7.74 16.91 9.52
N LEU A 386 7.53 17.45 10.71
CA LEU A 386 8.43 18.47 11.26
C LEU A 386 9.64 17.87 12.01
N GLY A 387 9.72 16.53 12.03
CA GLY A 387 10.77 15.75 12.68
C GLY A 387 10.75 15.81 14.22
N GLY A 388 11.35 14.80 14.84
CA GLY A 388 11.51 14.75 16.30
C GLY A 388 10.21 14.81 17.10
N GLY A 389 9.13 14.19 16.59
CA GLY A 389 7.82 14.11 17.24
C GLY A 389 7.06 15.44 17.34
N ARG A 390 7.46 16.47 16.57
CA ARG A 390 6.79 17.78 16.55
C ARG A 390 5.46 17.78 15.83
N GLY A 391 5.16 16.73 15.05
CA GLY A 391 3.93 16.52 14.33
C GLY A 391 4.03 16.82 12.83
N LEU A 392 2.88 16.81 12.18
CA LEU A 392 2.66 16.93 10.75
C LEU A 392 2.05 18.29 10.43
N GLU A 393 2.54 18.96 9.39
CA GLU A 393 2.04 20.25 8.93
C GLU A 393 1.43 20.09 7.52
N PRO A 394 0.16 20.48 7.29
CA PRO A 394 -0.41 20.46 5.95
C PRO A 394 0.42 21.34 5.01
N VAL A 395 0.73 20.81 3.82
CA VAL A 395 1.41 21.55 2.77
C VAL A 395 0.53 21.66 1.53
N ALA A 396 0.68 22.76 0.78
CA ALA A 396 -0.06 22.93 -0.45
C ALA A 396 0.37 21.87 -1.47
N ALA A 397 -0.61 21.10 -1.97
CA ALA A 397 -0.37 20.16 -3.07
C ALA A 397 0.02 20.92 -4.35
N ALA A 398 0.79 20.27 -5.21
CA ALA A 398 1.28 20.85 -6.45
C ALA A 398 1.05 19.89 -7.63
N GLY A 399 1.22 20.38 -8.85
CA GLY A 399 1.00 19.61 -10.06
C GLY A 399 -0.42 19.03 -10.11
N VAL A 400 -0.56 17.78 -10.52
CA VAL A 400 -1.86 17.09 -10.62
C VAL A 400 -2.50 16.83 -9.26
N LEU A 401 -1.73 16.82 -8.18
CA LEU A 401 -2.25 16.66 -6.82
C LEU A 401 -2.94 17.93 -6.28
N ALA A 402 -2.83 19.07 -6.98
CA ALA A 402 -3.56 20.30 -6.66
C ALA A 402 -5.00 20.30 -7.21
N GLU A 403 -5.39 19.28 -7.95
CA GLU A 403 -6.73 19.15 -8.54
C GLU A 403 -7.59 18.16 -7.74
N PRO A 404 -8.93 18.36 -7.68
CA PRO A 404 -9.81 17.40 -7.04
C PRO A 404 -9.85 16.06 -7.80
N LEU A 405 -9.66 14.96 -7.09
CA LEU A 405 -9.56 13.60 -7.63
C LEU A 405 -10.68 12.70 -7.05
N VAL A 406 -10.98 11.64 -7.77
CA VAL A 406 -11.74 10.50 -7.23
C VAL A 406 -10.72 9.40 -6.91
N GLY A 407 -9.85 9.72 -5.97
CA GLY A 407 -8.66 8.94 -5.66
C GLY A 407 -8.96 7.54 -5.12
N ARG A 408 -8.08 6.57 -5.45
CA ARG A 408 -8.11 5.19 -4.96
C ARG A 408 -6.70 4.71 -4.62
N GLY A 409 -6.06 3.94 -5.50
CA GLY A 409 -4.72 3.44 -5.28
C GLY A 409 -3.66 4.53 -5.34
N LEU A 410 -2.65 4.42 -4.50
CA LEU A 410 -1.49 5.30 -4.43
C LEU A 410 -0.24 4.45 -4.19
N ALA A 411 0.79 4.61 -5.00
CA ALA A 411 2.06 3.93 -4.84
C ALA A 411 3.23 4.91 -5.03
N ALA A 412 4.35 4.64 -4.37
CA ALA A 412 5.58 5.42 -4.46
C ALA A 412 6.72 4.59 -5.05
N GLY A 413 7.61 5.24 -5.81
CA GLY A 413 8.84 4.67 -6.33
C GLY A 413 9.71 5.76 -6.94
N ASP A 414 11.02 5.53 -6.99
CA ASP A 414 11.99 6.43 -7.63
C ASP A 414 12.05 6.10 -9.13
N LEU A 415 11.10 6.69 -9.90
CA LEU A 415 10.85 6.33 -11.31
C LEU A 415 11.96 6.80 -12.26
N ASP A 416 12.71 7.85 -11.93
CA ASP A 416 13.77 8.40 -12.78
C ASP A 416 15.18 8.22 -12.22
N GLY A 417 15.31 7.61 -11.05
CA GLY A 417 16.58 7.20 -10.44
C GLY A 417 17.36 8.36 -9.81
N ASP A 418 16.68 9.45 -9.45
CA ASP A 418 17.32 10.64 -8.88
C ASP A 418 17.36 10.63 -7.34
N GLY A 419 16.63 9.71 -6.71
CA GLY A 419 16.58 9.51 -5.25
C GLY A 419 15.42 10.20 -4.56
N ASP A 420 14.55 10.86 -5.33
CA ASP A 420 13.28 11.39 -4.86
C ASP A 420 12.15 10.39 -5.14
N LEU A 421 11.22 10.22 -4.20
CA LEU A 421 10.08 9.31 -4.43
C LEU A 421 8.98 10.01 -5.24
N ASP A 422 8.70 9.45 -6.41
CA ASP A 422 7.57 9.83 -7.26
C ASP A 422 6.29 9.12 -6.80
N LEU A 423 5.12 9.68 -7.16
CA LEU A 423 3.82 9.11 -6.82
C LEU A 423 3.05 8.72 -8.09
N VAL A 424 2.49 7.53 -8.07
CA VAL A 424 1.52 7.07 -9.07
C VAL A 424 0.18 6.87 -8.40
N ALA A 425 -0.83 7.59 -8.89
CA ALA A 425 -2.17 7.59 -8.32
C ALA A 425 -3.20 7.07 -9.32
N THR A 426 -4.17 6.31 -8.84
CA THR A 426 -5.33 5.89 -9.62
C THR A 426 -6.60 6.59 -9.17
N GLN A 427 -7.58 6.62 -10.06
CA GLN A 427 -8.88 7.21 -9.79
C GLN A 427 -9.99 6.26 -10.22
N ASN A 428 -11.10 6.28 -9.50
CA ASN A 428 -12.27 5.49 -9.87
C ASN A 428 -12.90 5.99 -11.17
N GLY A 429 -12.94 5.15 -12.20
CA GLY A 429 -13.53 5.46 -13.51
C GLY A 429 -12.83 6.59 -14.28
N ARG A 430 -11.59 6.94 -13.92
CA ARG A 430 -10.83 8.03 -14.54
C ARG A 430 -9.40 7.62 -14.86
N ARG A 431 -8.63 8.55 -15.49
CA ARG A 431 -7.22 8.31 -15.86
C ARG A 431 -6.33 8.18 -14.62
N ALA A 432 -5.31 7.35 -14.71
CA ALA A 432 -4.21 7.32 -13.77
C ALA A 432 -3.34 8.58 -13.88
N LEU A 433 -2.60 8.89 -12.84
CA LEU A 433 -1.80 10.09 -12.70
C LEU A 433 -0.37 9.71 -12.29
N VAL A 434 0.61 10.41 -12.86
CA VAL A 434 2.01 10.32 -12.48
C VAL A 434 2.46 11.68 -11.98
N SER A 435 2.86 11.73 -10.73
CA SER A 435 3.39 12.92 -10.07
C SER A 435 4.88 12.73 -9.85
N ARG A 436 5.70 13.45 -10.62
CA ARG A 436 7.14 13.41 -10.43
C ARG A 436 7.54 14.36 -9.31
N ASN A 437 8.38 13.90 -8.42
CA ASN A 437 9.00 14.70 -7.39
C ASN A 437 10.13 15.56 -7.99
N GLN A 438 10.23 16.80 -7.59
CA GLN A 438 11.28 17.74 -7.98
C GLN A 438 11.82 18.45 -6.73
N SER A 439 12.08 17.72 -5.69
CA SER A 439 12.71 18.25 -4.48
C SER A 439 14.05 18.92 -4.82
N PRO A 440 14.44 19.97 -4.09
CA PRO A 440 15.78 20.50 -4.22
C PRO A 440 16.81 19.40 -4.00
N PRO A 441 17.95 19.39 -4.71
CA PRO A 441 18.96 18.36 -4.56
C PRO A 441 19.36 18.16 -3.10
N HIS A 442 19.26 16.93 -2.61
CA HIS A 442 19.62 16.51 -1.26
C HIS A 442 20.44 15.23 -1.29
N ALA A 443 21.05 14.89 -0.17
CA ALA A 443 21.72 13.60 -0.04
C ALA A 443 20.69 12.49 0.19
N TRP A 444 20.92 11.32 -0.40
CA TRP A 444 20.04 10.17 -0.26
C TRP A 444 20.79 8.85 -0.28
N LEU A 445 20.13 7.78 0.16
CA LEU A 445 20.63 6.42 0.17
C LEU A 445 19.53 5.47 -0.25
N GLY A 446 19.72 4.74 -1.35
CA GLY A 446 18.86 3.62 -1.74
C GLY A 446 19.39 2.29 -1.20
N VAL A 447 18.49 1.40 -0.74
CA VAL A 447 18.85 0.05 -0.28
C VAL A 447 17.96 -0.97 -1.00
N ARG A 448 18.60 -1.79 -1.86
CA ARG A 448 17.98 -2.96 -2.50
C ARG A 448 18.49 -4.22 -1.81
N PRO A 449 17.69 -4.89 -0.97
CA PRO A 449 18.10 -6.13 -0.35
C PRO A 449 18.01 -7.30 -1.31
N ILE A 450 18.87 -8.31 -1.11
CA ILE A 450 18.81 -9.62 -1.74
C ILE A 450 19.01 -10.66 -0.66
N GLY A 451 17.91 -11.21 -0.16
CA GLY A 451 17.93 -12.27 0.85
C GLY A 451 18.52 -13.57 0.31
N ARG A 452 19.11 -14.35 1.21
CA ARG A 452 19.63 -15.70 0.94
C ARG A 452 19.09 -16.75 1.89
N ARG A 453 18.88 -16.37 3.15
CA ARG A 453 18.19 -17.14 4.19
C ARG A 453 16.81 -16.55 4.44
N SER A 454 16.72 -15.24 4.39
CA SER A 454 15.47 -14.49 4.29
C SER A 454 14.88 -14.61 2.89
N ASN A 455 13.62 -14.28 2.73
CA ASN A 455 13.01 -14.15 1.40
C ASN A 455 13.85 -13.22 0.52
N ARG A 456 13.92 -13.53 -0.76
CA ARG A 456 14.83 -12.86 -1.68
C ARG A 456 14.48 -11.40 -1.93
N THR A 457 13.21 -11.02 -1.89
CA THR A 457 12.75 -9.63 -1.98
C THR A 457 13.26 -8.79 -0.80
N GLY A 458 13.48 -9.42 0.37
CA GLY A 458 13.92 -8.77 1.59
C GLY A 458 12.80 -8.09 2.37
N TYR A 459 11.53 -8.41 2.13
CA TYR A 459 10.42 -7.93 2.96
C TYR A 459 10.60 -8.38 4.41
N GLY A 460 10.43 -7.42 5.33
CA GLY A 460 10.77 -7.56 6.75
C GLY A 460 12.19 -7.13 7.10
N LEU A 461 12.96 -6.58 6.13
CA LEU A 461 14.26 -5.97 6.42
C LEU A 461 14.05 -4.65 7.17
N GLU A 462 14.83 -4.45 8.21
CA GLU A 462 14.90 -3.20 8.96
C GLU A 462 16.28 -2.57 8.82
N ILE A 463 16.32 -1.26 8.66
CA ILE A 463 17.58 -0.51 8.64
C ILE A 463 17.55 0.65 9.63
N ALA A 464 18.72 0.90 10.25
CA ALA A 464 18.98 2.12 11.00
C ALA A 464 20.12 2.89 10.32
N VAL A 465 19.79 4.04 9.74
CA VAL A 465 20.74 4.96 9.11
C VAL A 465 21.22 5.95 10.14
N VAL A 466 22.46 5.79 10.62
CA VAL A 466 23.04 6.62 11.67
C VAL A 466 23.74 7.82 11.04
N LEU A 467 23.22 8.99 11.32
CA LEU A 467 23.73 10.29 10.92
C LEU A 467 24.34 11.03 12.14
N PRO A 468 25.12 12.07 11.94
CA PRO A 468 25.55 12.92 13.02
C PRO A 468 24.36 13.52 13.79
N GLY A 469 24.14 13.06 15.02
CA GLY A 469 23.10 13.58 15.93
C GLY A 469 21.70 12.99 15.78
N ARG A 470 21.43 12.10 14.79
CA ARG A 470 20.14 11.38 14.66
C ARG A 470 20.29 10.01 14.02
N THR A 471 19.30 9.17 14.22
CA THR A 471 19.17 7.89 13.52
C THR A 471 17.82 7.84 12.84
N LEU A 472 17.79 7.40 11.60
CA LEU A 472 16.57 7.18 10.83
C LEU A 472 16.29 5.67 10.77
N HIS A 473 15.05 5.29 11.04
CA HIS A 473 14.61 3.89 10.99
C HIS A 473 13.69 3.68 9.78
N ARG A 474 13.87 2.56 9.07
CA ARG A 474 13.02 2.19 7.93
C ARG A 474 12.83 0.68 7.89
N SER A 475 11.63 0.28 7.57
CA SER A 475 11.25 -1.12 7.38
C SER A 475 10.80 -1.35 5.94
N LEU A 476 11.30 -2.39 5.29
CA LEU A 476 10.84 -2.77 3.95
C LEU A 476 9.66 -3.73 4.08
N VAL A 477 8.46 -3.23 3.80
CA VAL A 477 7.23 -4.00 3.90
C VAL A 477 6.46 -4.01 2.58
N SER A 478 5.62 -5.02 2.38
CA SER A 478 4.64 -5.09 1.29
C SER A 478 3.26 -4.62 1.77
N GLY A 479 2.28 -4.50 0.87
CA GLY A 479 0.89 -4.27 1.25
C GLY A 479 0.59 -2.84 1.73
N ARG A 480 1.40 -1.87 1.35
CA ARG A 480 1.23 -0.45 1.70
C ARG A 480 0.08 0.19 0.91
N SER A 481 -0.55 1.23 1.51
CA SER A 481 -1.61 2.02 0.90
C SER A 481 -2.94 1.25 0.75
N TYR A 482 -3.73 1.61 -0.26
CA TYR A 482 -5.00 0.98 -0.61
C TYR A 482 -4.85 0.22 -1.90
N LEU A 483 -5.06 -1.11 -1.87
CA LEU A 483 -5.04 -1.99 -3.03
C LEU A 483 -3.74 -1.93 -3.87
N SER A 484 -2.65 -1.42 -3.33
CA SER A 484 -1.48 -1.03 -4.11
C SER A 484 -0.19 -1.60 -3.53
N ALA A 485 0.88 -1.57 -4.34
CA ALA A 485 2.22 -1.94 -3.94
C ALA A 485 3.22 -0.90 -4.44
N SER A 486 4.00 -0.33 -3.52
CA SER A 486 5.13 0.56 -3.83
C SER A 486 6.37 -0.23 -4.25
N GLU A 487 7.35 0.46 -4.84
CA GLU A 487 8.63 -0.17 -5.23
C GLU A 487 9.26 -0.92 -4.04
N PRO A 488 9.64 -2.21 -4.19
CA PRO A 488 10.25 -2.99 -3.10
C PRO A 488 11.72 -2.62 -2.87
N LEU A 489 11.93 -1.37 -2.51
CA LEU A 489 13.22 -0.75 -2.29
C LEU A 489 13.08 0.35 -1.22
N LEU A 490 14.09 0.53 -0.36
CA LEU A 490 14.12 1.63 0.58
C LEU A 490 14.89 2.80 -0.03
N THR A 491 14.24 3.94 -0.17
CA THR A 491 14.89 5.23 -0.49
C THR A 491 14.79 6.11 0.75
N VAL A 492 15.93 6.60 1.22
CA VAL A 492 16.05 7.37 2.46
C VAL A 492 16.67 8.71 2.14
N GLY A 493 15.94 9.80 2.34
CA GLY A 493 16.48 11.16 2.34
C GLY A 493 17.42 11.35 3.53
N LEU A 494 18.49 12.08 3.32
CA LEU A 494 19.50 12.34 4.36
C LEU A 494 19.55 13.84 4.72
N GLY A 495 18.67 14.64 4.10
CA GLY A 495 18.66 16.08 4.27
C GLY A 495 19.99 16.72 3.87
N SER A 496 20.54 17.49 4.79
CA SER A 496 21.83 18.18 4.60
C SER A 496 23.04 17.36 5.05
N ALA A 497 22.90 16.08 5.34
CA ALA A 497 24.02 15.25 5.82
C ALA A 497 25.00 14.94 4.68
N ASP A 498 26.28 15.21 4.90
CA ASP A 498 27.36 14.95 3.93
C ASP A 498 27.78 13.47 3.90
N ALA A 499 27.42 12.70 4.93
CA ALA A 499 27.81 11.30 5.07
C ALA A 499 26.89 10.57 6.06
N VAL A 500 26.75 9.27 5.85
CA VAL A 500 26.20 8.32 6.82
C VAL A 500 27.38 7.77 7.64
N GLU A 501 27.28 7.81 8.97
CA GLU A 501 28.32 7.25 9.84
C GLU A 501 28.33 5.72 9.74
N ARG A 502 27.15 5.11 9.76
CA ARG A 502 26.95 3.68 9.56
C ARG A 502 25.52 3.35 9.18
N LEU A 503 25.36 2.24 8.52
CA LEU A 503 24.09 1.58 8.23
C LEU A 503 24.06 0.26 9.01
N ASP A 504 23.17 0.16 9.99
CA ASP A 504 22.88 -1.09 10.68
C ASP A 504 21.68 -1.74 9.99
N VAL A 505 21.78 -3.04 9.66
CA VAL A 505 20.77 -3.80 8.92
C VAL A 505 20.38 -5.02 9.73
N THR A 506 19.08 -5.23 9.92
CA THR A 506 18.51 -6.46 10.50
C THR A 506 17.68 -7.17 9.43
N TRP A 507 18.08 -8.39 9.08
CA TRP A 507 17.37 -9.22 8.13
C TRP A 507 16.24 -10.02 8.80
N PRO A 508 15.18 -10.40 8.08
CA PRO A 508 14.11 -11.25 8.62
C PRO A 508 14.59 -12.55 9.27
N SER A 509 15.66 -13.13 8.77
CA SER A 509 16.32 -14.32 9.36
C SER A 509 16.99 -14.08 10.72
N GLY A 510 17.05 -12.81 11.19
CA GLY A 510 17.77 -12.38 12.38
C GLY A 510 19.26 -12.11 12.14
N VAL A 511 19.77 -12.28 10.92
CA VAL A 511 21.15 -11.87 10.58
C VAL A 511 21.25 -10.35 10.69
N ARG A 512 22.36 -9.89 11.30
CA ARG A 512 22.66 -8.46 11.44
C ARG A 512 23.94 -8.12 10.70
N GLN A 513 23.90 -7.03 9.96
CA GLN A 513 25.05 -6.49 9.21
C GLN A 513 25.27 -5.04 9.62
N ARG A 514 26.53 -4.60 9.56
CA ARG A 514 26.93 -3.22 9.79
C ARG A 514 27.85 -2.74 8.69
N ILE A 515 27.50 -1.65 8.05
CA ILE A 515 28.27 -1.01 7.00
C ILE A 515 28.71 0.36 7.50
N VAL A 516 30.01 0.56 7.65
CA VAL A 516 30.58 1.82 8.13
C VAL A 516 30.81 2.73 6.93
N ARG A 517 30.31 3.95 7.00
CA ARG A 517 30.39 4.97 5.96
C ARG A 517 29.96 4.45 4.59
N PRO A 518 28.72 3.96 4.44
CA PRO A 518 28.21 3.57 3.12
C PRO A 518 28.28 4.78 2.17
N PRO A 519 28.52 4.55 0.87
CA PRO A 519 28.43 5.63 -0.10
C PRO A 519 26.98 6.12 -0.24
N ILE A 520 26.78 7.42 -0.39
CA ILE A 520 25.50 8.09 -0.58
C ILE A 520 25.27 8.52 -2.04
N GLY A 521 24.08 9.01 -2.38
CA GLY A 521 23.71 9.42 -3.74
C GLY A 521 23.62 8.25 -4.70
N ARG A 522 23.27 7.06 -4.23
CA ARG A 522 23.13 5.83 -5.02
C ARG A 522 22.33 4.73 -4.35
N ARG A 523 21.89 3.77 -5.14
CA ARG A 523 21.31 2.52 -4.66
C ARG A 523 22.42 1.53 -4.28
N LEU A 524 22.36 0.99 -3.06
CA LEU A 524 23.22 -0.09 -2.58
C LEU A 524 22.47 -1.41 -2.71
N VAL A 525 23.10 -2.39 -3.35
CA VAL A 525 22.61 -3.78 -3.33
C VAL A 525 23.23 -4.46 -2.13
N LEU A 526 22.40 -4.86 -1.18
CA LEU A 526 22.81 -5.57 0.03
C LEU A 526 22.48 -7.05 -0.09
N PHE A 527 23.50 -7.88 0.08
CA PHE A 527 23.33 -9.34 0.16
C PHE A 527 23.37 -9.77 1.62
N GLU A 528 22.41 -10.63 2.00
CA GLU A 528 22.39 -11.25 3.30
C GLU A 528 23.62 -12.14 3.57
#